data_966e834c8cd303b9a520d484a20566bd
#
_entry.id   966e834c8cd303b9a520d484a20566bd
#
_cell.length_a   1.000
_cell.length_b   1.000
_cell.length_c   1.000
_cell.angle_alpha   90.00
_cell.angle_beta   90.00
_cell.angle_gamma   90.00
#
_symmetry.space_group_name_H-M   'P 1'
#
loop_
_entity.id
_entity.type
_entity.pdbx_description
1 polymer ?
#
loop_
_entity_poly.entity_id
_entity_poly.type
_entity_poly.pdbx_seq_one_letter_code
_entity_poly.pdbx_strand_id
1 'polypeptide(L)'
;MDDLFPLDAPYERVSVLLPLPLDAAYDYKADPAWGLGRGAVVEVPLGRRRLIGVVLGPGGDDVAEDKLRGVIRAFDVPRLPGTVLDLVDWVAGWTLAPRGSVLRMAISSPGALEPPPATQVLTAVPEASWPSTVRMTPARRRTLATLADGPALEPRDLARGS
;
A
#
# COMPACT_ATOMS: atom_id res chain seq x y z
N MET A 1 9.67 22.15 3.71
CA MET A 1 9.07 20.92 4.28
C MET A 1 7.59 21.23 4.30
N ASP A 2 6.93 20.84 3.21
CA ASP A 2 5.56 21.24 2.93
C ASP A 2 4.63 20.50 3.90
N ASP A 3 3.97 21.28 4.76
CA ASP A 3 2.82 20.80 5.52
C ASP A 3 1.73 20.55 4.49
N LEU A 4 1.38 19.31 4.25
CA LEU A 4 0.40 18.87 3.25
C LEU A 4 -1.01 19.41 3.51
N PHE A 5 -1.23 20.00 4.69
CA PHE A 5 -2.49 20.62 5.06
C PHE A 5 -2.39 22.15 5.07
N PRO A 6 -3.27 22.84 4.34
CA PRO A 6 -3.46 24.28 4.54
C PRO A 6 -3.78 24.55 6.01
N LEU A 7 -3.20 25.60 6.59
CA LEU A 7 -3.37 25.97 8.01
C LEU A 7 -4.85 26.14 8.43
N ASP A 8 -5.74 26.42 7.49
CA ASP A 8 -7.17 26.70 7.74
C ASP A 8 -8.13 25.58 7.21
N ALA A 9 -7.61 24.46 6.72
CA ALA A 9 -8.49 23.37 6.26
C ALA A 9 -9.07 22.60 7.46
N PRO A 10 -10.37 22.21 7.42
CA PRO A 10 -10.94 21.36 8.45
C PRO A 10 -10.16 20.02 8.48
N TYR A 11 -9.82 19.57 9.67
CA TYR A 11 -9.15 18.29 9.88
C TYR A 11 -9.82 17.54 11.02
N GLU A 12 -9.66 16.22 10.99
CA GLU A 12 -9.96 15.34 12.12
C GLU A 12 -8.66 14.84 12.75
N ARG A 13 -8.69 14.59 14.06
CA ARG A 13 -7.57 13.95 14.75
C ARG A 13 -7.75 12.45 14.70
N VAL A 14 -6.69 11.75 14.30
CA VAL A 14 -6.65 10.29 14.26
C VAL A 14 -5.47 9.78 15.07
N SER A 15 -5.72 8.76 15.88
CA SER A 15 -4.68 8.08 16.65
C SER A 15 -4.13 6.91 15.83
N VAL A 16 -2.82 6.90 15.57
CA VAL A 16 -2.14 5.94 14.69
C VAL A 16 -1.11 5.13 15.46
N LEU A 17 -1.26 3.82 15.44
CA LEU A 17 -0.25 2.90 15.96
C LEU A 17 0.80 2.64 14.87
N LEU A 18 2.06 2.86 15.21
CA LEU A 18 3.20 2.65 14.32
C LEU A 18 3.88 1.31 14.58
N PRO A 19 4.42 0.62 13.56
CA PRO A 19 5.13 -0.66 13.70
C PRO A 19 6.56 -0.47 14.25
N LEU A 20 6.65 0.22 15.36
CA LEU A 20 7.88 0.51 16.11
C LEU A 20 7.82 -0.15 17.49
N PRO A 21 8.95 -0.36 18.16
CA PRO A 21 8.99 -0.92 19.53
C PRO A 21 8.50 0.10 20.56
N LEU A 22 7.28 0.59 20.40
CA LEU A 22 6.60 1.59 21.23
C LEU A 22 5.17 1.14 21.52
N ASP A 23 4.67 1.44 22.72
CA ASP A 23 3.30 1.16 23.10
C ASP A 23 2.32 2.25 22.71
N ALA A 24 2.80 3.49 22.68
CA ALA A 24 1.98 4.65 22.41
C ALA A 24 1.59 4.74 20.92
N ALA A 25 0.33 5.08 20.68
CA ALA A 25 -0.12 5.60 19.41
C ALA A 25 0.21 7.10 19.32
N TYR A 26 0.27 7.62 18.12
CA TYR A 26 0.57 9.02 17.82
C TYR A 26 -0.62 9.69 17.15
N ASP A 27 -0.90 10.93 17.52
CA ASP A 27 -1.99 11.69 16.93
C ASP A 27 -1.51 12.48 15.71
N TYR A 28 -2.36 12.46 14.67
CA TYR A 28 -2.12 13.14 13.41
C TYR A 28 -3.36 13.90 12.94
N LYS A 29 -3.15 14.95 12.13
CA LYS A 29 -4.22 15.62 11.37
C LYS A 29 -4.53 14.80 10.15
N ALA A 30 -5.81 14.55 9.88
CA ALA A 30 -6.29 13.85 8.70
C ALA A 30 -7.37 14.67 7.99
N ASP A 31 -7.45 14.56 6.67
CA ASP A 31 -8.54 15.14 5.91
C ASP A 31 -9.83 14.35 6.23
N PRO A 32 -10.90 15.01 6.70
CA PRO A 32 -12.17 14.36 6.99
C PRO A 32 -12.76 13.61 5.78
N ALA A 33 -12.45 14.07 4.55
CA ALA A 33 -12.91 13.42 3.32
C ALA A 33 -12.37 12.00 3.14
N TRP A 34 -11.27 11.65 3.82
CA TRP A 34 -10.70 10.29 3.77
C TRP A 34 -11.48 9.30 4.62
N GLY A 35 -12.32 9.76 5.56
CA GLY A 35 -13.15 8.91 6.41
C GLY A 35 -12.35 7.84 7.15
N LEU A 36 -11.22 8.22 7.75
CA LEU A 36 -10.28 7.30 8.38
C LEU A 36 -10.86 6.71 9.66
N GLY A 37 -11.38 5.49 9.56
CA GLY A 37 -11.83 4.73 10.72
C GLY A 37 -10.79 3.74 11.22
N ARG A 38 -11.10 3.09 12.35
CA ARG A 38 -10.28 2.04 12.96
C ARG A 38 -9.89 0.98 11.91
N GLY A 39 -8.62 0.64 11.85
CA GLY A 39 -8.05 -0.31 10.91
C GLY A 39 -7.60 0.29 9.58
N ALA A 40 -7.87 1.57 9.30
CA ALA A 40 -7.35 2.24 8.11
C ALA A 40 -5.83 2.27 8.11
N VAL A 41 -5.22 1.98 6.97
CA VAL A 41 -3.76 1.99 6.80
C VAL A 41 -3.35 3.33 6.23
N VAL A 42 -2.39 3.97 6.87
CA VAL A 42 -1.95 5.33 6.52
C VAL A 42 -0.43 5.44 6.50
N GLU A 43 0.08 6.36 5.70
CA GLU A 43 1.46 6.79 5.74
C GLU A 43 1.56 8.11 6.51
N VAL A 44 2.42 8.15 7.51
CA VAL A 44 2.59 9.29 8.40
C VAL A 44 4.05 9.68 8.55
N PRO A 45 4.35 10.96 8.82
CA PRO A 45 5.71 11.41 9.11
C PRO A 45 6.05 11.13 10.58
N LEU A 46 7.26 10.62 10.84
CA LEU A 46 7.85 10.57 12.17
C LEU A 46 9.30 11.08 12.10
N GLY A 47 9.51 12.30 12.55
CA GLY A 47 10.77 13.01 12.34
C GLY A 47 11.05 13.20 10.84
N ARG A 48 12.14 12.59 10.35
CA ARG A 48 12.51 12.63 8.92
C ARG A 48 12.07 11.39 8.14
N ARG A 49 11.42 10.43 8.79
CA ARG A 49 10.98 9.18 8.19
C ARG A 49 9.51 9.23 7.85
N ARG A 50 9.12 8.48 6.84
CA ARG A 50 7.74 8.15 6.55
C ARG A 50 7.50 6.72 6.98
N LEU A 51 6.43 6.48 7.69
CA LEU A 51 6.09 5.17 8.24
C LEU A 51 4.66 4.83 7.89
N ILE A 52 4.43 3.55 7.67
CA ILE A 52 3.08 3.02 7.52
C ILE A 52 2.58 2.66 8.90
N GLY A 53 1.39 3.13 9.24
CA GLY A 53 0.73 2.86 10.51
C GLY A 53 -0.73 2.50 10.32
N VAL A 54 -1.39 2.15 11.41
CA VAL A 54 -2.80 1.76 11.41
C VAL A 54 -3.56 2.66 12.36
N VAL A 55 -4.67 3.21 11.89
CA VAL A 55 -5.57 4.05 12.69
C VAL A 55 -6.26 3.19 13.75
N LEU A 56 -6.18 3.59 15.00
CA LEU A 56 -6.88 2.95 16.12
C LEU A 56 -8.26 3.55 16.37
N GLY A 57 -8.42 4.82 16.04
CA GLY A 57 -9.65 5.58 16.27
C GLY A 57 -9.39 7.09 16.26
N PRO A 58 -10.32 7.88 16.82
CA PRO A 58 -10.12 9.30 17.01
C PRO A 58 -8.88 9.59 17.85
N GLY A 59 -8.17 10.66 17.53
CA GLY A 59 -7.05 11.16 18.31
C GLY A 59 -7.51 11.86 19.60
N GLY A 60 -6.60 12.00 20.56
CA GLY A 60 -6.83 12.72 21.80
C GLY A 60 -6.52 14.22 21.69
N ASP A 61 -6.75 14.93 22.81
CA ASP A 61 -6.45 16.36 22.91
C ASP A 61 -5.13 16.65 23.64
N ASP A 62 -4.37 15.59 23.95
CA ASP A 62 -3.13 15.70 24.75
C ASP A 62 -1.98 16.35 24.01
N VAL A 63 -2.04 16.38 22.67
CA VAL A 63 -1.02 16.98 21.81
C VAL A 63 -1.48 18.35 21.33
N ALA A 64 -0.65 19.37 21.59
CA ALA A 64 -0.91 20.72 21.12
C ALA A 64 -1.01 20.77 19.59
N GLU A 65 -1.92 21.57 19.06
CA GLU A 65 -2.29 21.61 17.64
C GLU A 65 -1.11 21.95 16.71
N ASP A 66 -0.21 22.81 17.16
CA ASP A 66 1.01 23.23 16.45
C ASP A 66 2.04 22.10 16.30
N LYS A 67 1.94 21.06 17.13
CA LYS A 67 2.81 19.86 17.09
C LYS A 67 2.24 18.72 16.26
N LEU A 68 0.94 18.76 15.97
CA LEU A 68 0.31 17.73 15.16
C LEU A 68 0.81 17.81 13.70
N ARG A 69 1.25 16.67 13.18
CA ARG A 69 1.61 16.54 11.77
C ARG A 69 0.45 15.94 10.98
N GLY A 70 0.41 16.24 9.68
CA GLY A 70 -0.59 15.67 8.78
C GLY A 70 -0.28 14.23 8.39
N VAL A 71 -1.32 13.42 8.19
CA VAL A 71 -1.22 12.15 7.47
C VAL A 71 -0.79 12.46 6.05
N ILE A 72 0.22 11.75 5.53
CA ILE A 72 0.75 11.98 4.19
C ILE A 72 -0.18 11.37 3.14
N ARG A 73 -0.66 10.15 3.41
CA ARG A 73 -1.49 9.39 2.48
C ARG A 73 -2.32 8.35 3.23
N ALA A 74 -3.56 8.14 2.79
CA ALA A 74 -4.35 6.97 3.13
C ALA A 74 -4.19 5.92 2.01
N PHE A 75 -4.05 4.65 2.37
CA PHE A 75 -4.01 3.57 1.40
C PHE A 75 -5.41 3.08 1.07
N ASP A 76 -5.69 2.92 -0.22
CA ASP A 76 -6.96 2.33 -0.69
C ASP A 76 -6.87 0.81 -0.65
N VAL A 77 -6.86 0.28 0.56
CA VAL A 77 -6.82 -1.15 0.85
C VAL A 77 -7.88 -1.49 1.89
N PRO A 78 -8.33 -2.76 1.99
CA PRO A 78 -9.21 -3.18 3.07
C PRO A 78 -8.63 -2.81 4.43
N ARG A 79 -9.47 -2.26 5.31
CA ARG A 79 -9.07 -1.95 6.68
C ARG A 79 -8.64 -3.20 7.42
N LEU A 80 -7.64 -3.07 8.25
CA LEU A 80 -7.25 -4.15 9.16
C LEU A 80 -8.45 -4.50 10.06
N PRO A 81 -8.90 -5.76 10.09
CA PRO A 81 -10.05 -6.14 10.90
C PRO A 81 -9.85 -5.79 12.39
N GLY A 82 -10.93 -5.37 13.05
CA GLY A 82 -10.89 -5.06 14.49
C GLY A 82 -10.36 -6.22 15.34
N THR A 83 -10.71 -7.46 14.96
CA THR A 83 -10.21 -8.67 15.61
C THR A 83 -8.69 -8.83 15.55
N VAL A 84 -8.05 -8.35 14.46
CA VAL A 84 -6.58 -8.35 14.36
C VAL A 84 -5.98 -7.30 15.28
N LEU A 85 -6.59 -6.13 15.40
CA LEU A 85 -6.15 -5.10 16.34
C LEU A 85 -6.34 -5.55 17.79
N ASP A 86 -7.45 -6.20 18.10
CA ASP A 86 -7.72 -6.77 19.43
C ASP A 86 -6.70 -7.88 19.76
N LEU A 87 -6.30 -8.69 18.76
CA LEU A 87 -5.24 -9.68 18.91
C LEU A 87 -3.88 -9.01 19.17
N VAL A 88 -3.57 -7.91 18.49
CA VAL A 88 -2.34 -7.14 18.74
C VAL A 88 -2.29 -6.67 20.21
N ASP A 89 -3.41 -6.13 20.70
CA ASP A 89 -3.51 -5.68 22.09
C ASP A 89 -3.39 -6.83 23.08
N TRP A 90 -4.05 -7.95 22.81
CA TRP A 90 -4.00 -9.15 23.65
C TRP A 90 -2.59 -9.75 23.70
N VAL A 91 -1.93 -9.93 22.54
CA VAL A 91 -0.55 -10.46 22.49
C VAL A 91 0.42 -9.52 23.19
N ALA A 92 0.32 -8.21 22.97
CA ALA A 92 1.16 -7.23 23.64
C ALA A 92 1.03 -7.30 25.17
N GLY A 93 -0.21 -7.35 25.68
CA GLY A 93 -0.46 -7.47 27.11
C GLY A 93 0.03 -8.80 27.70
N TRP A 94 -0.11 -9.90 26.97
CA TRP A 94 0.28 -11.23 27.43
C TRP A 94 1.79 -11.45 27.41
N THR A 95 2.48 -10.90 26.40
CA THR A 95 3.94 -11.07 26.22
C THR A 95 4.76 -9.93 26.80
N LEU A 96 4.10 -8.86 27.29
CA LEU A 96 4.74 -7.60 27.68
C LEU A 96 5.58 -6.97 26.56
N ALA A 97 5.25 -7.29 25.30
CA ALA A 97 5.88 -6.71 24.13
C ALA A 97 5.20 -5.38 23.77
N PRO A 98 5.94 -4.38 23.28
CA PRO A 98 5.33 -3.14 22.79
C PRO A 98 4.31 -3.41 21.68
N ARG A 99 3.14 -2.76 21.74
CA ARG A 99 2.05 -2.92 20.76
C ARG A 99 2.50 -2.73 19.31
N GLY A 100 3.35 -1.73 19.06
CA GLY A 100 3.90 -1.49 17.73
C GLY A 100 4.81 -2.60 17.23
N SER A 101 5.51 -3.31 18.11
CA SER A 101 6.29 -4.51 17.73
C SER A 101 5.39 -5.66 17.29
N VAL A 102 4.25 -5.85 17.98
CA VAL A 102 3.26 -6.86 17.61
C VAL A 102 2.55 -6.47 16.30
N LEU A 103 2.17 -5.20 16.15
CA LEU A 103 1.59 -4.69 14.89
C LEU A 103 2.52 -4.95 13.71
N ARG A 104 3.83 -4.78 13.87
CA ARG A 104 4.82 -5.04 12.82
C ARG A 104 4.76 -6.46 12.28
N MET A 105 4.42 -7.45 13.10
CA MET A 105 4.24 -8.84 12.64
C MET A 105 2.97 -8.98 11.79
N ALA A 106 1.90 -8.26 12.16
CA ALA A 106 0.63 -8.29 11.43
C ALA A 106 0.69 -7.57 10.06
N ILE A 107 1.50 -6.51 9.93
CA ILE A 107 1.66 -5.72 8.69
C ILE A 107 3.08 -5.83 8.13
N SER A 108 3.62 -7.02 8.05
CA SER A 108 5.02 -7.27 7.70
C SER A 108 5.37 -7.02 6.23
N SER A 109 4.38 -6.85 5.34
CA SER A 109 4.59 -6.74 3.88
C SER A 109 4.10 -5.40 3.32
N PRO A 110 4.90 -4.33 3.40
CA PRO A 110 4.51 -3.02 2.86
C PRO A 110 4.17 -3.04 1.36
N GLY A 111 4.82 -3.91 0.58
CA GLY A 111 4.54 -4.07 -0.84
C GLY A 111 3.13 -4.59 -1.16
N ALA A 112 2.42 -5.15 -0.18
CA ALA A 112 1.02 -5.57 -0.35
C ALA A 112 0.02 -4.38 -0.34
N LEU A 113 0.48 -3.21 0.05
CA LEU A 113 -0.35 -1.98 0.11
C LEU A 113 -0.45 -1.25 -1.23
N GLU A 114 0.34 -1.65 -2.19
CA GLU A 114 0.33 -1.07 -3.54
C GLU A 114 0.02 -2.17 -4.56
N PRO A 115 -0.74 -1.84 -5.62
CA PRO A 115 -0.92 -2.79 -6.70
C PRO A 115 0.45 -3.17 -7.27
N PRO A 116 0.65 -4.43 -7.68
CA PRO A 116 1.89 -4.83 -8.31
C PRO A 116 2.13 -3.96 -9.56
N PRO A 117 3.38 -3.64 -9.88
CA PRO A 117 3.69 -2.89 -11.09
C PRO A 117 3.10 -3.60 -12.30
N ALA A 118 2.51 -2.83 -13.22
CA ALA A 118 1.95 -3.38 -14.43
C ALA A 118 3.05 -4.11 -15.23
N THR A 119 2.85 -5.39 -15.47
CA THR A 119 3.74 -6.21 -16.26
C THR A 119 3.25 -6.19 -17.72
N GLN A 120 4.13 -5.83 -18.65
CA GLN A 120 3.82 -5.97 -20.06
C GLN A 120 3.87 -7.44 -20.46
N VAL A 121 2.77 -7.92 -21.02
CA VAL A 121 2.69 -9.26 -21.58
C VAL A 121 2.34 -9.17 -23.06
N LEU A 122 2.83 -10.12 -23.82
CA LEU A 122 2.58 -10.26 -25.25
C LEU A 122 1.56 -11.37 -25.46
N THR A 123 0.58 -11.10 -26.31
CA THR A 123 -0.40 -12.08 -26.79
C THR A 123 -0.41 -12.07 -28.33
N ALA A 124 -0.76 -13.20 -28.93
CA ALA A 124 -0.97 -13.24 -30.37
C ALA A 124 -2.22 -12.43 -30.75
N VAL A 125 -2.09 -11.55 -31.74
CA VAL A 125 -3.22 -10.85 -32.35
C VAL A 125 -3.69 -11.67 -33.55
N PRO A 126 -5.01 -11.86 -33.78
CA PRO A 126 -5.52 -12.59 -34.94
C PRO A 126 -4.97 -12.06 -36.25
N GLU A 127 -4.65 -12.95 -37.20
CA GLU A 127 -4.04 -12.60 -38.49
C GLU A 127 -4.87 -11.57 -39.28
N ALA A 128 -6.19 -11.62 -39.15
CA ALA A 128 -7.12 -10.66 -39.73
C ALA A 128 -6.90 -9.20 -39.30
N SER A 129 -6.21 -9.00 -38.18
CA SER A 129 -5.91 -7.67 -37.63
C SER A 129 -4.51 -7.17 -38.03
N TRP A 130 -3.74 -7.92 -38.81
CA TRP A 130 -2.39 -7.52 -39.14
C TRP A 130 -2.37 -6.50 -40.28
N PRO A 131 -1.50 -5.47 -40.22
CA PRO A 131 -1.28 -4.57 -41.35
C PRO A 131 -0.77 -5.36 -42.54
N SER A 132 -1.25 -5.04 -43.74
CA SER A 132 -0.83 -5.67 -45.01
C SER A 132 0.68 -5.55 -45.29
N THR A 133 1.36 -4.65 -44.61
CA THR A 133 2.81 -4.39 -44.73
C THR A 133 3.67 -5.36 -43.87
N VAL A 134 3.05 -6.21 -43.03
CA VAL A 134 3.79 -7.14 -42.18
C VAL A 134 4.38 -8.29 -43.01
N ARG A 135 5.70 -8.30 -43.15
CA ARG A 135 6.42 -9.42 -43.77
C ARG A 135 6.59 -10.55 -42.77
N MET A 136 6.02 -11.71 -43.04
CA MET A 136 6.15 -12.90 -42.20
C MET A 136 7.52 -13.57 -42.43
N THR A 137 8.37 -13.54 -41.41
CA THR A 137 9.67 -14.24 -41.40
C THR A 137 9.55 -15.56 -40.60
N PRO A 138 10.47 -16.52 -40.81
CA PRO A 138 10.46 -17.76 -40.00
C PRO A 138 10.54 -17.53 -38.49
N ALA A 139 11.28 -16.52 -38.04
CA ALA A 139 11.36 -16.12 -36.65
C ALA A 139 10.01 -15.63 -36.12
N ARG A 140 9.36 -14.71 -36.86
CA ARG A 140 8.02 -14.19 -36.47
C ARG A 140 6.98 -15.31 -36.40
N ARG A 141 7.04 -16.29 -37.31
CA ARG A 141 6.12 -17.42 -37.31
C ARG A 141 6.29 -18.29 -36.04
N ARG A 142 7.54 -18.57 -35.65
CA ARG A 142 7.83 -19.30 -34.39
C ARG A 142 7.31 -18.56 -33.19
N THR A 143 7.61 -17.26 -33.07
CA THR A 143 7.12 -16.41 -31.95
C THR A 143 5.60 -16.42 -31.89
N LEU A 144 4.91 -16.27 -32.99
CA LEU A 144 3.45 -16.30 -33.04
C LEU A 144 2.89 -17.66 -32.67
N ALA A 145 3.49 -18.76 -33.08
CA ALA A 145 3.07 -20.10 -32.68
C ALA A 145 3.21 -20.29 -31.17
N THR A 146 4.31 -19.85 -30.57
CA THR A 146 4.49 -19.88 -29.11
C THR A 146 3.43 -19.08 -28.37
N LEU A 147 3.01 -17.92 -28.91
CA LEU A 147 2.00 -17.07 -28.30
C LEU A 147 0.55 -17.53 -28.56
N ALA A 148 0.31 -18.25 -29.65
CA ALA A 148 -1.04 -18.72 -30.01
C ALA A 148 -1.52 -19.87 -29.13
N ASP A 149 -0.61 -20.78 -28.77
CA ASP A 149 -0.92 -22.01 -28.04
C ASP A 149 -0.70 -21.88 -26.52
N GLY A 150 -0.24 -20.69 -26.04
CA GLY A 150 0.15 -20.50 -24.65
C GLY A 150 -0.52 -19.31 -23.96
N PRO A 151 -0.29 -19.15 -22.65
CA PRO A 151 -0.66 -17.95 -21.93
C PRO A 151 0.13 -16.74 -22.42
N ALA A 152 -0.36 -15.54 -22.08
CA ALA A 152 0.38 -14.31 -22.32
C ALA A 152 1.78 -14.38 -21.68
N LEU A 153 2.82 -14.07 -22.43
CA LEU A 153 4.23 -14.19 -22.00
C LEU A 153 4.87 -12.81 -21.85
N GLU A 154 5.74 -12.68 -20.88
CA GLU A 154 6.59 -11.49 -20.80
C GLU A 154 7.63 -11.50 -21.95
N PRO A 155 8.04 -10.32 -22.45
CA PRO A 155 9.03 -10.23 -23.54
C PRO A 155 10.32 -11.00 -23.26
N ARG A 156 10.78 -11.02 -22.01
CA ARG A 156 12.00 -11.74 -21.57
C ARG A 156 11.84 -13.25 -21.65
N ASP A 157 10.65 -13.78 -21.34
CA ASP A 157 10.40 -15.23 -21.37
C ASP A 157 10.24 -15.73 -22.80
N LEU A 158 9.62 -14.91 -23.66
CA LEU A 158 9.54 -15.18 -25.07
C LEU A 158 10.93 -15.23 -25.74
N ALA A 159 11.85 -14.35 -25.33
CA ALA A 159 13.22 -14.33 -25.84
C ALA A 159 14.06 -15.55 -25.43
N ARG A 160 13.69 -16.22 -24.34
CA ARG A 160 14.36 -17.47 -23.88
C ARG A 160 13.86 -18.72 -24.58
N GLY A 161 12.63 -18.70 -25.12
CA GLY A 161 11.98 -19.84 -25.74
C GLY A 161 12.02 -19.82 -27.30
N SER A 162 12.63 -18.78 -27.91
CA SER A 162 12.66 -18.59 -29.37
C SER A 162 13.95 -19.10 -30.01
#